data_a1003c1d022913e1013dfa9236fa0a1d
#
_entry.id   a1003c1d022913e1013dfa9236fa0a1d
#
_cell.length_a   1.000
_cell.length_b   1.000
_cell.length_c   1.000
_cell.angle_alpha   90.00
_cell.angle_beta   90.00
_cell.angle_gamma   90.00
#
_symmetry.space_group_name_H-M   'P 1'
#
loop_
_entity.id
_entity.type
_entity.pdbx_description
1 polymer ?
#
loop_
_entity_poly.entity_id
_entity_poly.type
_entity_poly.pdbx_seq_one_letter_code
_entity_poly.pdbx_strand_id
1 'polypeptide(L)'
;MLATQMATAAAALAWASAEWISRGKPSVLGIASGAVAGLVAITPASGFVGPTPAVIIGIIAGVVCFIAATSLKHALGYDDSLDAFGVHGIGGIVGALLTGVFASKEIGGSDGSVLIQLEGVAVTVIYGFAASFVILKVIDKTIGLRITEEQERQGLDISLHGESIE
;
A
#
# COMPACT_ATOMS: atom_id res chain seq x y z
N MET A 1 16.61 -9.80 1.93
CA MET A 1 17.19 -8.57 1.33
C MET A 1 17.14 -8.55 -0.19
N LEU A 2 17.70 -9.53 -0.93
CA LEU A 2 17.74 -9.50 -2.40
C LEU A 2 16.33 -9.38 -3.01
N ALA A 3 15.40 -10.25 -2.62
CA ALA A 3 14.01 -10.23 -3.09
C ALA A 3 13.34 -8.87 -2.85
N THR A 4 13.56 -8.28 -1.67
CA THR A 4 13.02 -6.97 -1.30
C THR A 4 13.51 -5.87 -2.24
N GLN A 5 14.81 -5.81 -2.49
CA GLN A 5 15.39 -4.80 -3.40
C GLN A 5 14.90 -4.96 -4.84
N MET A 6 14.81 -6.21 -5.32
CA MET A 6 14.35 -6.48 -6.69
C MET A 6 12.87 -6.12 -6.88
N ALA A 7 12.01 -6.47 -5.93
CA ALA A 7 10.59 -6.10 -5.99
C ALA A 7 10.41 -4.58 -5.92
N THR A 8 11.14 -3.90 -5.04
CA THR A 8 11.10 -2.44 -4.90
C THR A 8 11.48 -1.74 -6.21
N ALA A 9 12.62 -2.14 -6.81
CA ALA A 9 13.08 -1.55 -8.06
C ALA A 9 12.10 -1.82 -9.22
N ALA A 10 11.61 -3.06 -9.32
CA ALA A 10 10.65 -3.45 -10.34
C ALA A 10 9.32 -2.69 -10.22
N ALA A 11 8.82 -2.49 -8.99
CA ALA A 11 7.58 -1.75 -8.73
C ALA A 11 7.74 -0.25 -9.04
N ALA A 12 8.87 0.36 -8.69
CA ALA A 12 9.17 1.74 -9.01
C ALA A 12 9.16 1.98 -10.53
N LEU A 13 9.78 1.10 -11.30
CA LEU A 13 9.78 1.15 -12.75
C LEU A 13 8.39 0.89 -13.35
N ALA A 14 7.65 -0.07 -12.81
CA ALA A 14 6.31 -0.40 -13.26
C ALA A 14 5.32 0.76 -13.03
N TRP A 15 5.36 1.38 -11.84
CA TRP A 15 4.57 2.58 -11.54
C TRP A 15 4.92 3.73 -12.46
N ALA A 16 6.22 4.06 -12.58
CA ALA A 16 6.69 5.13 -13.45
C ALA A 16 6.25 4.91 -14.91
N SER A 17 6.32 3.67 -15.41
CA SER A 17 5.87 3.32 -16.74
C SER A 17 4.36 3.49 -16.91
N ALA A 18 3.56 3.02 -15.94
CA ALA A 18 2.11 3.17 -15.95
C ALA A 18 1.70 4.66 -15.91
N GLU A 19 2.36 5.45 -15.08
CA GLU A 19 2.14 6.89 -14.99
C GLU A 19 2.55 7.60 -16.30
N TRP A 20 3.68 7.22 -16.88
CA TRP A 20 4.13 7.77 -18.16
C TRP A 20 3.16 7.49 -19.29
N ILE A 21 2.67 6.25 -19.40
CA ILE A 21 1.69 5.86 -20.40
C ILE A 21 0.37 6.63 -20.22
N SER A 22 -0.09 6.79 -18.98
CA SER A 22 -1.40 7.40 -18.70
C SER A 22 -1.39 8.93 -18.67
N ARG A 23 -0.28 9.56 -18.24
CA ARG A 23 -0.16 11.02 -18.01
C ARG A 23 0.87 11.71 -18.90
N GLY A 24 1.58 10.95 -19.74
CA GLY A 24 2.59 11.47 -20.65
C GLY A 24 3.97 11.73 -20.02
N LYS A 25 4.10 11.69 -18.70
CA LYS A 25 5.36 11.84 -17.97
C LYS A 25 5.28 11.24 -16.57
N PRO A 26 6.35 10.57 -16.08
CA PRO A 26 6.42 10.09 -14.71
C PRO A 26 6.75 11.23 -13.75
N SER A 27 6.41 11.07 -12.48
CA SER A 27 6.75 11.98 -11.39
C SER A 27 7.70 11.33 -10.40
N VAL A 28 8.50 12.14 -9.69
CA VAL A 28 9.39 11.67 -8.62
C VAL A 28 8.57 11.05 -7.49
N LEU A 29 7.45 11.68 -7.13
CA LEU A 29 6.53 11.15 -6.12
C LEU A 29 5.95 9.80 -6.55
N GLY A 30 5.55 9.66 -7.82
CA GLY A 30 5.05 8.39 -8.36
C GLY A 30 6.10 7.27 -8.31
N ILE A 31 7.36 7.57 -8.64
CA ILE A 31 8.47 6.61 -8.53
C ILE A 31 8.66 6.18 -7.06
N ALA A 32 8.63 7.11 -6.12
CA ALA A 32 8.73 6.81 -4.69
C ALA A 32 7.55 5.97 -4.19
N SER A 33 6.31 6.32 -4.59
CA SER A 33 5.11 5.54 -4.28
C SER A 33 5.18 4.12 -4.85
N GLY A 34 5.70 3.96 -6.07
CA GLY A 34 5.94 2.67 -6.69
C GLY A 34 6.97 1.83 -5.91
N ALA A 35 8.06 2.46 -5.45
CA ALA A 35 9.04 1.78 -4.61
C ALA A 35 8.41 1.28 -3.29
N VAL A 36 7.60 2.11 -2.63
CA VAL A 36 6.86 1.73 -1.42
C VAL A 36 5.87 0.60 -1.72
N ALA A 37 5.13 0.66 -2.83
CA ALA A 37 4.22 -0.41 -3.25
C ALA A 37 4.95 -1.76 -3.39
N GLY A 38 6.16 -1.76 -3.97
CA GLY A 38 7.02 -2.93 -4.06
C GLY A 38 7.46 -3.46 -2.69
N LEU A 39 7.84 -2.57 -1.78
CA LEU A 39 8.20 -2.93 -0.39
C LEU A 39 7.03 -3.56 0.34
N VAL A 40 5.83 -2.98 0.22
CA VAL A 40 4.61 -3.50 0.83
C VAL A 40 4.27 -4.89 0.30
N ALA A 41 4.22 -5.04 -1.03
CA ALA A 41 3.79 -6.30 -1.65
C ALA A 41 4.80 -7.45 -1.44
N ILE A 42 6.10 -7.16 -1.37
CA ILE A 42 7.10 -8.20 -1.11
C ILE A 42 7.17 -8.60 0.37
N THR A 43 6.64 -7.81 1.29
CA THR A 43 6.76 -8.04 2.73
C THR A 43 6.33 -9.45 3.15
N PRO A 44 5.15 -9.99 2.78
CA PRO A 44 4.78 -11.35 3.14
C PRO A 44 5.59 -12.42 2.40
N ALA A 45 6.20 -12.11 1.25
CA ALA A 45 6.89 -13.05 0.38
C ALA A 45 8.40 -13.08 0.57
N SER A 46 9.02 -12.07 1.20
CA SER A 46 10.47 -11.81 1.15
C SER A 46 11.37 -12.96 1.65
N GLY A 47 10.87 -13.79 2.54
CA GLY A 47 11.56 -14.97 3.06
C GLY A 47 11.19 -16.29 2.35
N PHE A 48 10.28 -16.25 1.39
CA PHE A 48 9.66 -17.42 0.77
C PHE A 48 9.83 -17.49 -0.74
N VAL A 49 10.33 -16.43 -1.38
CA VAL A 49 10.46 -16.37 -2.84
C VAL A 49 11.87 -16.02 -3.26
N GLY A 50 12.25 -16.52 -4.46
CA GLY A 50 13.50 -16.17 -5.13
C GLY A 50 13.44 -14.83 -5.88
N PRO A 51 14.55 -14.46 -6.54
CA PRO A 51 14.67 -13.18 -7.26
C PRO A 51 13.64 -12.99 -8.38
N THR A 52 13.42 -14.00 -9.21
CA THR A 52 12.49 -13.90 -10.35
C THR A 52 11.04 -13.67 -9.92
N PRO A 53 10.45 -14.47 -8.99
CA PRO A 53 9.14 -14.14 -8.43
C PRO A 53 9.07 -12.76 -7.76
N ALA A 54 10.14 -12.31 -7.09
CA ALA A 54 10.17 -10.99 -6.48
C ALA A 54 10.01 -9.86 -7.50
N VAL A 55 10.66 -9.97 -8.67
CA VAL A 55 10.47 -9.01 -9.78
C VAL A 55 9.03 -9.01 -10.28
N ILE A 56 8.41 -10.18 -10.43
CA ILE A 56 7.03 -10.32 -10.89
C ILE A 56 6.07 -9.68 -9.87
N ILE A 57 6.25 -9.98 -8.58
CA ILE A 57 5.47 -9.35 -7.49
C ILE A 57 5.59 -7.82 -7.56
N GLY A 58 6.81 -7.31 -7.73
CA GLY A 58 7.06 -5.87 -7.84
C GLY A 58 6.35 -5.23 -9.03
N ILE A 59 6.45 -5.83 -10.22
CA ILE A 59 5.78 -5.31 -11.42
C ILE A 59 4.25 -5.25 -11.21
N ILE A 60 3.66 -6.33 -10.74
CA ILE A 60 2.21 -6.41 -10.50
C ILE A 60 1.81 -5.37 -9.44
N ALA A 61 2.53 -5.27 -8.34
CA ALA A 61 2.26 -4.31 -7.29
C ALA A 61 2.34 -2.86 -7.79
N GLY A 62 3.39 -2.51 -8.55
CA GLY A 62 3.55 -1.16 -9.10
C GLY A 62 2.37 -0.73 -9.97
N VAL A 63 1.90 -1.61 -10.86
CA VAL A 63 0.75 -1.32 -11.74
C VAL A 63 -0.56 -1.29 -10.95
N VAL A 64 -0.82 -2.28 -10.11
CA VAL A 64 -2.10 -2.39 -9.39
C VAL A 64 -2.25 -1.27 -8.37
N CYS A 65 -1.20 -0.95 -7.62
CA CYS A 65 -1.23 0.16 -6.66
C CYS A 65 -1.35 1.53 -7.36
N PHE A 66 -0.72 1.73 -8.54
CA PHE A 66 -0.93 2.92 -9.35
C PHE A 66 -2.41 3.08 -9.73
N ILE A 67 -3.07 2.02 -10.20
CA ILE A 67 -4.49 2.05 -10.54
C ILE A 67 -5.34 2.31 -9.30
N ALA A 68 -5.00 1.71 -8.16
CA ALA A 68 -5.72 1.89 -6.91
C ALA A 68 -5.60 3.33 -6.37
N ALA A 69 -4.40 3.88 -6.35
CA ALA A 69 -4.13 5.24 -5.89
C ALA A 69 -4.67 6.33 -6.82
N THR A 70 -4.95 6.01 -8.07
CA THR A 70 -5.48 6.96 -9.05
C THR A 70 -6.95 6.66 -9.39
N SER A 71 -7.20 5.68 -10.23
CA SER A 71 -8.53 5.42 -10.80
C SER A 71 -9.54 4.96 -9.75
N LEU A 72 -9.17 4.01 -8.87
CA LEU A 72 -10.08 3.50 -7.85
C LEU A 72 -10.42 4.58 -6.81
N LYS A 73 -9.42 5.33 -6.35
CA LYS A 73 -9.61 6.45 -5.43
C LYS A 73 -10.59 7.48 -5.97
N HIS A 74 -10.42 7.89 -7.22
CA HIS A 74 -11.33 8.84 -7.87
C HIS A 74 -12.74 8.26 -8.08
N ALA A 75 -12.84 6.99 -8.48
CA ALA A 75 -14.13 6.35 -8.74
C ALA A 75 -14.97 6.18 -7.47
N LEU A 76 -14.34 5.91 -6.33
CA LEU A 76 -15.00 5.72 -5.03
C LEU A 76 -15.12 7.01 -4.22
N GLY A 77 -14.36 8.03 -4.55
CA GLY A 77 -14.41 9.36 -3.92
C GLY A 77 -14.03 9.38 -2.43
N TYR A 78 -13.21 8.41 -1.97
CA TYR A 78 -12.74 8.42 -0.59
C TYR A 78 -11.52 9.33 -0.39
N ASP A 79 -11.42 9.89 0.82
CA ASP A 79 -10.31 10.74 1.22
C ASP A 79 -9.09 9.88 1.61
N ASP A 80 -8.05 9.96 0.81
CA ASP A 80 -6.78 9.25 1.02
C ASP A 80 -5.64 10.07 0.39
N SER A 81 -5.28 11.17 1.04
CA SER A 81 -4.31 12.14 0.50
C SER A 81 -2.90 11.57 0.36
N LEU A 82 -2.54 10.58 1.18
CA LEU A 82 -1.23 9.91 1.15
C LEU A 82 -1.23 8.59 0.35
N ASP A 83 -2.35 8.25 -0.31
CA ASP A 83 -2.54 6.99 -1.03
C ASP A 83 -2.29 5.73 -0.16
N ALA A 84 -2.54 5.86 1.16
CA ALA A 84 -2.27 4.81 2.13
C ALA A 84 -3.06 3.54 1.84
N PHE A 85 -4.35 3.65 1.52
CA PHE A 85 -5.16 2.49 1.17
C PHE A 85 -4.73 1.89 -0.18
N GLY A 86 -4.49 2.74 -1.18
CA GLY A 86 -4.07 2.29 -2.51
C GLY A 86 -2.73 1.56 -2.50
N VAL A 87 -1.77 2.04 -1.72
CA VAL A 87 -0.42 1.47 -1.65
C VAL A 87 -0.32 0.34 -0.62
N HIS A 88 -0.77 0.58 0.63
CA HIS A 88 -0.60 -0.38 1.71
C HIS A 88 -1.74 -1.41 1.77
N GLY A 89 -3.00 -0.99 1.67
CA GLY A 89 -4.15 -1.89 1.70
C GLY A 89 -4.17 -2.82 0.48
N ILE A 90 -4.24 -2.25 -0.71
CA ILE A 90 -4.28 -3.03 -1.96
C ILE A 90 -2.96 -3.74 -2.21
N GLY A 91 -1.82 -3.06 -2.01
CA GLY A 91 -0.49 -3.67 -2.17
C GLY A 91 -0.26 -4.85 -1.23
N GLY A 92 -0.71 -4.76 0.03
CA GLY A 92 -0.64 -5.84 1.00
C GLY A 92 -1.48 -7.05 0.62
N ILE A 93 -2.71 -6.82 0.15
CA ILE A 93 -3.60 -7.90 -0.36
C ILE A 93 -2.97 -8.60 -1.56
N VAL A 94 -2.50 -7.83 -2.54
CA VAL A 94 -1.83 -8.36 -3.74
C VAL A 94 -0.58 -9.16 -3.34
N GLY A 95 0.24 -8.62 -2.45
CA GLY A 95 1.44 -9.29 -1.95
C GLY A 95 1.15 -10.61 -1.24
N ALA A 96 0.15 -10.64 -0.36
CA ALA A 96 -0.28 -11.86 0.33
C ALA A 96 -0.74 -12.93 -0.66
N LEU A 97 -1.60 -12.58 -1.62
CA LEU A 97 -2.09 -13.54 -2.62
C LEU A 97 -0.95 -14.05 -3.51
N LEU A 98 -0.04 -13.18 -3.95
CA LEU A 98 1.12 -13.58 -4.75
C LEU A 98 2.14 -14.40 -3.94
N THR A 99 2.22 -14.22 -2.63
CA THR A 99 2.96 -15.14 -1.74
C THR A 99 2.39 -16.54 -1.82
N GLY A 100 1.06 -16.68 -1.82
CA GLY A 100 0.39 -17.97 -1.99
C GLY A 100 0.68 -18.64 -3.34
N VAL A 101 1.00 -17.85 -4.37
CA VAL A 101 1.36 -18.36 -5.71
C VAL A 101 2.83 -18.76 -5.80
N PHE A 102 3.73 -17.93 -5.25
CA PHE A 102 5.17 -18.00 -5.52
C PHE A 102 6.03 -18.53 -4.36
N ALA A 103 5.48 -18.73 -3.17
CA ALA A 103 6.25 -19.28 -2.07
C ALA A 103 6.75 -20.68 -2.41
N SER A 104 8.04 -20.94 -2.12
CA SER A 104 8.73 -22.17 -2.42
C SER A 104 9.25 -22.83 -1.15
N LYS A 105 9.00 -24.12 -1.03
CA LYS A 105 9.50 -24.94 0.06
C LYS A 105 11.02 -24.94 0.18
N GLU A 106 11.71 -24.83 -0.95
CA GLU A 106 13.18 -24.80 -0.99
C GLU A 106 13.75 -23.53 -0.32
N ILE A 107 13.02 -22.42 -0.36
CA ILE A 107 13.45 -21.12 0.16
C ILE A 107 12.86 -20.88 1.53
N GLY A 108 11.54 -21.01 1.67
CA GLY A 108 10.81 -20.64 2.87
C GLY A 108 10.37 -21.81 3.75
N GLY A 109 10.69 -23.04 3.37
CA GLY A 109 10.37 -24.25 4.14
C GLY A 109 8.93 -24.76 3.95
N SER A 110 8.06 -24.01 3.24
CA SER A 110 6.68 -24.39 2.92
C SER A 110 6.28 -23.95 1.53
N ASP A 111 5.41 -24.74 0.90
CA ASP A 111 4.79 -24.34 -0.37
C ASP A 111 3.70 -23.29 -0.16
N GLY A 112 3.49 -22.46 -1.16
CA GLY A 112 2.45 -21.45 -1.14
C GLY A 112 1.05 -22.05 -1.26
N SER A 113 0.07 -21.34 -0.69
CA SER A 113 -1.36 -21.66 -0.84
C SER A 113 -2.15 -20.36 -0.94
N VAL A 114 -2.72 -20.12 -2.10
CA VAL A 114 -3.56 -18.94 -2.35
C VAL A 114 -4.80 -18.95 -1.44
N LEU A 115 -5.37 -20.13 -1.15
CA LEU A 115 -6.54 -20.24 -0.29
C LEU A 115 -6.23 -19.81 1.15
N ILE A 116 -5.11 -20.28 1.70
CA ILE A 116 -4.67 -19.89 3.05
C ILE A 116 -4.40 -18.37 3.10
N GLN A 117 -3.76 -17.81 2.08
CA GLN A 117 -3.53 -16.37 2.01
C GLN A 117 -4.83 -15.58 1.92
N LEU A 118 -5.80 -16.05 1.14
CA LEU A 118 -7.11 -15.43 1.03
C LEU A 118 -7.88 -15.45 2.37
N GLU A 119 -7.84 -16.56 3.09
CA GLU A 119 -8.41 -16.67 4.44
C GLU A 119 -7.74 -15.68 5.40
N GLY A 120 -6.40 -15.60 5.39
CA GLY A 120 -5.64 -14.64 6.20
C GLY A 120 -6.00 -13.20 5.87
N VAL A 121 -6.09 -12.85 4.59
CA VAL A 121 -6.53 -11.51 4.14
C VAL A 121 -7.96 -11.22 4.61
N ALA A 122 -8.89 -12.15 4.46
CA ALA A 122 -10.28 -11.95 4.87
C ALA A 122 -10.39 -11.71 6.38
N VAL A 123 -9.73 -12.52 7.20
CA VAL A 123 -9.70 -12.35 8.66
C VAL A 123 -9.09 -11.00 9.04
N THR A 124 -7.98 -10.63 8.43
CA THR A 124 -7.28 -9.36 8.72
C THR A 124 -8.15 -8.16 8.35
N VAL A 125 -8.80 -8.17 7.19
CA VAL A 125 -9.68 -7.08 6.75
C VAL A 125 -10.89 -6.95 7.67
N ILE A 126 -11.57 -8.05 7.98
CA ILE A 126 -12.77 -8.04 8.84
C ILE A 126 -12.40 -7.55 10.25
N TYR A 127 -11.36 -8.15 10.85
CA TYR A 127 -10.91 -7.77 12.18
C TYR A 127 -10.42 -6.32 12.24
N GLY A 128 -9.56 -5.94 11.30
CA GLY A 128 -9.00 -4.59 11.24
C GLY A 128 -10.07 -3.53 11.05
N PHE A 129 -11.04 -3.77 10.17
CA PHE A 129 -12.18 -2.86 9.99
C PHE A 129 -13.03 -2.74 11.25
N ALA A 130 -13.42 -3.85 11.85
CA ALA A 130 -14.26 -3.87 13.05
C ALA A 130 -13.56 -3.18 14.23
N ALA A 131 -12.31 -3.51 14.50
CA ALA A 131 -11.54 -2.92 15.59
C ALA A 131 -11.33 -1.42 15.37
N SER A 132 -10.91 -1.00 14.17
CA SER A 132 -10.71 0.42 13.84
C SER A 132 -12.02 1.20 13.94
N PHE A 133 -13.13 0.64 13.47
CA PHE A 133 -14.44 1.28 13.59
C PHE A 133 -14.83 1.55 15.05
N VAL A 134 -14.65 0.56 15.93
CA VAL A 134 -14.95 0.72 17.37
C VAL A 134 -14.04 1.77 18.00
N ILE A 135 -12.72 1.70 17.75
CA ILE A 135 -11.74 2.66 18.28
C ILE A 135 -12.08 4.08 17.83
N LEU A 136 -12.30 4.26 16.52
CA LEU A 136 -12.63 5.58 15.96
C LEU A 136 -13.95 6.13 16.53
N LYS A 137 -14.96 5.29 16.75
CA LYS A 137 -16.22 5.71 17.40
C LYS A 137 -16.03 6.15 18.86
N VAL A 138 -15.14 5.49 19.59
CA VAL A 138 -14.80 5.89 20.97
C VAL A 138 -14.09 7.26 20.96
N ILE A 139 -13.09 7.41 20.09
CA ILE A 139 -12.34 8.68 19.94
C ILE A 139 -13.28 9.82 19.54
N ASP A 140 -14.13 9.59 18.54
CA ASP A 140 -15.08 10.58 18.05
C ASP A 140 -16.02 11.11 19.15
N LYS A 141 -16.47 10.20 20.04
CA LYS A 141 -17.35 10.56 21.16
C LYS A 141 -16.65 11.24 22.33
N THR A 142 -15.33 11.09 22.45
CA THR A 142 -14.56 11.61 23.60
C THR A 142 -13.87 12.92 23.28
N ILE A 143 -13.06 12.95 22.24
CA ILE A 143 -12.21 14.09 21.87
C ILE A 143 -12.50 14.64 20.47
N GLY A 144 -13.31 13.93 19.66
CA GLY A 144 -13.56 14.27 18.26
C GLY A 144 -12.47 13.71 17.32
N LEU A 145 -12.85 13.51 16.06
CA LEU A 145 -11.93 12.99 15.02
C LEU A 145 -11.53 14.07 14.01
N ARG A 146 -12.35 15.10 13.83
CA ARG A 146 -12.13 16.12 12.81
C ARG A 146 -11.83 17.47 13.47
N ILE A 147 -10.86 18.14 12.91
CA ILE A 147 -10.60 19.56 13.14
C ILE A 147 -11.60 20.41 12.35
N THR A 148 -11.65 21.70 12.64
CA THR A 148 -12.48 22.63 11.86
C THR A 148 -11.89 22.85 10.46
N GLU A 149 -12.75 23.16 9.49
CA GLU A 149 -12.32 23.43 8.11
C GLU A 149 -11.33 24.62 8.06
N GLU A 150 -11.46 25.59 8.96
CA GLU A 150 -10.56 26.72 9.05
C GLU A 150 -9.15 26.30 9.50
N GLN A 151 -9.04 25.42 10.50
CA GLN A 151 -7.76 24.86 10.95
C GLN A 151 -7.11 24.00 9.87
N GLU A 152 -7.92 23.21 9.12
CA GLU A 152 -7.44 22.40 8.01
C GLU A 152 -6.83 23.28 6.89
N ARG A 153 -7.50 24.38 6.55
CA ARG A 153 -7.00 25.36 5.56
C ARG A 153 -5.76 26.13 6.01
N GLN A 154 -5.68 26.44 7.30
CA GLN A 154 -4.53 27.16 7.87
C GLN A 154 -3.29 26.25 7.98
N GLY A 155 -3.48 24.95 8.04
CA GLY A 155 -2.45 23.95 8.30
C GLY A 155 -2.31 23.61 9.77
N LEU A 156 -2.13 22.31 10.06
CA LEU A 156 -2.13 21.78 11.43
C LEU A 156 -0.89 22.23 12.21
N ASP A 157 0.23 22.38 11.54
CA ASP A 157 1.48 22.80 12.18
C ASP A 157 1.31 24.20 12.80
N ILE A 158 0.69 25.10 12.07
CA ILE A 158 0.41 26.47 12.57
C ILE A 158 -0.73 26.48 13.58
N SER A 159 -1.87 25.85 13.23
CA SER A 159 -3.10 26.00 14.00
C SER A 159 -3.13 25.22 15.31
N LEU A 160 -2.46 24.05 15.37
CA LEU A 160 -2.44 23.18 16.54
C LEU A 160 -1.10 23.12 17.26
N HIS A 161 0.02 23.21 16.54
CA HIS A 161 1.36 23.10 17.12
C HIS A 161 2.07 24.46 17.24
N GLY A 162 1.59 25.49 16.55
CA GLY A 162 2.23 26.82 16.55
C GLY A 162 3.61 26.82 15.89
N GLU A 163 3.87 25.85 14.99
CA GLU A 163 5.15 25.68 14.30
C GLU A 163 5.04 26.17 12.85
N SER A 164 6.07 26.87 12.37
CA SER A 164 6.23 27.22 10.96
C SER A 164 7.56 26.67 10.46
N ILE A 165 7.56 26.07 9.27
CA ILE A 165 8.78 25.68 8.58
C ILE A 165 9.28 26.95 7.86
N GLU A 166 10.45 27.48 8.31
CA GLU A 166 11.15 28.56 7.63
C GLU A 166 11.94 28.07 6.42
#